data_829c62ef4f565f523064faeaa5cb6311
#
_entry.id   829c62ef4f565f523064faeaa5cb6311
#
_cell.length_a   1.000
_cell.length_b   1.000
_cell.length_c   1.000
_cell.angle_alpha   90.00
_cell.angle_beta   90.00
_cell.angle_gamma   90.00
#
_symmetry.space_group_name_H-M   'P 1'
#
loop_
_entity.id
_entity.type
_entity.pdbx_description
1 polymer ?
#
loop_
_entity_poly.entity_id
_entity_poly.type
_entity_poly.pdbx_seq_one_letter_code
_entity_poly.pdbx_strand_id
1 'polypeptide(L)'
;MQNRSYLKIKFKPRYTHREYFEGDASVKLKIDLPHTEKRWKLVLETDPDDFDRLEDKERGISNANDDSFSGAVGAVRLQDRQWGKWKADFDAGLAIKLPLDPFTRANVNRVDKISRHWTTRIKQEIFYYHSEGPGSLTSLNFYFATPEADTTILKLSSSAQFLDDDDNWEFVYQAEIFDRVDQDNLFQYSLGISADSRPSYSVTNSWVSVSWKHRLYKDWLYMSVTPEFDFQDEFNYKINPGIMLEFELFFTAEGGIDRLARKIPKPTF
;
A
#
# COMPACT_ATOMS: atom_id res chain seq x y z
N MET A 1 9.46 22.45 -15.74
CA MET A 1 9.38 20.98 -15.53
C MET A 1 9.03 20.74 -14.08
N GLN A 2 7.94 20.03 -13.79
CA GLN A 2 7.60 19.66 -12.38
C GLN A 2 8.52 18.52 -11.95
N ASN A 3 9.33 18.76 -10.93
CA ASN A 3 10.17 17.74 -10.30
C ASN A 3 9.31 16.93 -9.33
N ARG A 4 9.07 15.65 -9.63
CA ARG A 4 8.25 14.74 -8.80
C ARG A 4 9.08 13.86 -7.86
N SER A 5 10.32 14.26 -7.57
CA SER A 5 11.15 13.59 -6.58
C SER A 5 10.56 13.72 -5.20
N TYR A 6 10.64 12.65 -4.41
CA TYR A 6 10.23 12.65 -3.02
C TYR A 6 11.06 11.72 -2.16
N LEU A 7 11.17 12.05 -0.88
CA LEU A 7 11.64 11.18 0.19
C LEU A 7 10.47 10.94 1.15
N LYS A 8 10.18 9.68 1.44
CA LYS A 8 9.20 9.25 2.43
C LYS A 8 9.87 8.35 3.45
N ILE A 9 9.71 8.68 4.72
CA ILE A 9 10.18 7.88 5.84
C ILE A 9 8.96 7.55 6.69
N LYS A 10 8.80 6.29 7.07
CA LYS A 10 7.74 5.83 7.96
C LYS A 10 8.34 5.09 9.14
N PHE A 11 7.70 5.25 10.29
CA PHE A 11 7.95 4.46 11.48
C PHE A 11 6.60 4.00 12.04
N LYS A 12 6.42 2.69 12.23
CA LYS A 12 5.14 2.06 12.56
C LYS A 12 5.29 1.08 13.73
N PRO A 13 5.31 1.55 14.98
CA PRO A 13 5.16 0.66 16.12
C PRO A 13 3.70 0.16 16.22
N ARG A 14 3.54 -1.16 16.39
CA ARG A 14 2.27 -1.86 16.61
C ARG A 14 2.35 -2.68 17.88
N TYR A 15 1.28 -2.72 18.63
CA TYR A 15 1.11 -3.59 19.77
C TYR A 15 -0.22 -4.31 19.65
N THR A 16 -0.21 -5.65 19.80
CA THR A 16 -1.41 -6.45 19.90
C THR A 16 -1.36 -7.27 21.19
N HIS A 17 -2.52 -7.65 21.71
CA HIS A 17 -2.61 -8.36 22.98
C HIS A 17 -1.96 -9.75 22.92
N ARG A 18 -1.91 -10.38 21.73
CA ARG A 18 -1.41 -11.76 21.56
C ARG A 18 -0.05 -11.86 20.92
N GLU A 19 0.30 -10.92 20.06
CA GLU A 19 1.56 -10.91 19.30
C GLU A 19 2.61 -9.96 19.90
N TYR A 20 2.19 -9.17 20.92
CA TYR A 20 3.01 -8.18 21.63
C TYR A 20 3.42 -6.98 20.77
N PHE A 21 4.68 -6.60 20.85
CA PHE A 21 5.19 -5.38 20.23
C PHE A 21 5.96 -5.69 18.95
N GLU A 22 5.59 -5.02 17.89
CA GLU A 22 6.26 -5.02 16.60
C GLU A 22 6.61 -3.60 16.21
N GLY A 23 7.68 -3.40 15.46
CA GLY A 23 8.07 -2.08 14.98
C GLY A 23 8.70 -2.18 13.61
N ASP A 24 8.19 -1.37 12.68
CA ASP A 24 8.72 -1.27 11.32
C ASP A 24 9.20 0.15 11.01
N ALA A 25 10.26 0.25 10.21
CA ALA A 25 10.79 1.51 9.71
C ALA A 25 11.17 1.38 8.24
N SER A 26 10.52 2.15 7.38
CA SER A 26 10.77 2.12 5.94
C SER A 26 11.16 3.48 5.37
N VAL A 27 12.04 3.46 4.37
CA VAL A 27 12.50 4.65 3.63
C VAL A 27 12.27 4.40 2.14
N LYS A 28 11.57 5.32 1.49
CA LYS A 28 11.34 5.30 0.05
C LYS A 28 11.80 6.62 -0.57
N LEU A 29 12.79 6.54 -1.44
CA LEU A 29 13.31 7.66 -2.21
C LEU A 29 13.00 7.46 -3.70
N LYS A 30 12.43 8.46 -4.31
CA LYS A 30 12.18 8.50 -5.75
C LYS A 30 12.79 9.78 -6.32
N ILE A 31 13.65 9.65 -7.30
CA ILE A 31 14.36 10.77 -7.95
C ILE A 31 14.00 10.81 -9.42
N ASP A 32 13.51 11.96 -9.88
CA ASP A 32 13.36 12.25 -11.30
C ASP A 32 14.76 12.50 -11.89
N LEU A 33 15.16 11.71 -12.89
CA LEU A 33 16.48 11.86 -13.53
C LEU A 33 16.49 13.07 -14.45
N PRO A 34 17.36 14.06 -14.21
CA PRO A 34 17.49 15.23 -15.09
C PRO A 34 18.09 14.79 -16.43
N HIS A 35 17.73 15.49 -17.50
CA HIS A 35 18.24 15.27 -18.86
C HIS A 35 17.91 13.93 -19.54
N THR A 36 17.11 13.07 -18.89
CA THR A 36 16.53 11.88 -19.53
C THR A 36 15.15 12.20 -20.09
N GLU A 37 14.63 11.35 -20.96
CA GLU A 37 13.21 11.40 -21.30
C GLU A 37 12.40 11.36 -20.00
N LYS A 38 11.35 12.19 -19.87
CA LYS A 38 10.55 12.42 -18.64
C LYS A 38 9.98 11.15 -17.97
N ARG A 39 10.27 9.97 -18.50
CA ARG A 39 9.71 8.67 -18.10
C ARG A 39 10.65 7.84 -17.23
N TRP A 40 11.94 8.16 -17.19
CA TRP A 40 12.92 7.40 -16.41
C TRP A 40 13.10 7.98 -15.02
N LYS A 41 13.09 7.10 -14.02
CA LYS A 41 13.25 7.46 -12.61
C LYS A 41 14.16 6.47 -11.90
N LEU A 42 14.90 6.95 -10.92
CA LEU A 42 15.59 6.11 -9.96
C LEU A 42 14.69 5.91 -8.75
N VAL A 43 14.53 4.68 -8.31
CA VAL A 43 13.78 4.29 -7.13
C VAL A 43 14.71 3.57 -6.17
N LEU A 44 14.77 4.03 -4.93
CA LEU A 44 15.43 3.35 -3.83
C LEU A 44 14.38 3.14 -2.73
N GLU A 45 14.23 1.92 -2.28
CA GLU A 45 13.24 1.52 -1.30
C GLU A 45 13.87 0.53 -0.33
N THR A 46 13.76 0.79 0.97
CA THR A 46 14.06 -0.20 1.98
C THR A 46 12.77 -0.95 2.24
N ASP A 47 12.87 -2.24 2.48
CA ASP A 47 11.73 -3.07 2.79
C ASP A 47 10.63 -3.00 1.71
N PRO A 48 10.88 -3.57 0.52
CA PRO A 48 9.85 -3.67 -0.51
C PRO A 48 8.79 -4.69 -0.09
N ASP A 49 7.54 -4.30 -0.22
CA ASP A 49 6.36 -5.08 0.17
C ASP A 49 5.95 -6.18 -0.83
N ASP A 50 6.83 -6.53 -1.80
CA ASP A 50 6.48 -7.46 -2.88
C ASP A 50 6.15 -8.87 -2.36
N PHE A 51 6.83 -9.33 -1.29
CA PHE A 51 6.64 -10.64 -0.68
C PHE A 51 5.90 -10.63 0.66
N ASP A 52 5.46 -9.47 1.13
CA ASP A 52 4.61 -9.40 2.32
C ASP A 52 3.28 -10.11 2.07
N ARG A 53 2.65 -10.59 3.12
CA ARG A 53 1.29 -11.12 3.06
C ARG A 53 0.34 -10.06 2.51
N LEU A 54 -0.61 -10.50 1.70
CA LEU A 54 -1.57 -9.58 1.07
C LEU A 54 -2.35 -8.75 2.10
N GLU A 55 -2.71 -9.35 3.23
CA GLU A 55 -3.37 -8.66 4.32
C GLU A 55 -2.55 -7.48 4.82
N ASP A 56 -1.26 -7.71 5.09
CA ASP A 56 -0.35 -6.69 5.61
C ASP A 56 -0.15 -5.54 4.62
N LYS A 57 -0.02 -5.86 3.32
CA LYS A 57 0.02 -4.85 2.24
C LYS A 57 -1.22 -3.96 2.23
N GLU A 58 -2.41 -4.56 2.30
CA GLU A 58 -3.68 -3.83 2.21
C GLU A 58 -3.95 -3.01 3.49
N ARG A 59 -3.58 -3.53 4.65
CA ARG A 59 -3.65 -2.81 5.94
C ARG A 59 -2.51 -1.81 6.13
N GLY A 60 -1.44 -1.97 5.36
CA GLY A 60 -0.20 -1.17 5.50
C GLY A 60 0.56 -1.50 6.78
N ILE A 61 0.46 -2.73 7.24
CA ILE A 61 1.28 -3.33 8.30
C ILE A 61 2.53 -3.87 7.62
N SER A 62 3.70 -3.80 8.27
CA SER A 62 4.90 -4.50 7.86
C SER A 62 5.28 -5.41 9.01
N ASN A 63 5.47 -6.68 8.74
CA ASN A 63 5.89 -7.67 9.73
C ASN A 63 7.40 -7.75 9.73
N ALA A 64 8.04 -7.14 10.74
CA ALA A 64 9.49 -7.24 10.93
C ALA A 64 9.98 -8.65 11.28
N ASN A 65 9.06 -9.57 11.59
CA ASN A 65 9.37 -10.94 12.03
C ASN A 65 9.12 -12.01 10.97
N ASP A 66 8.56 -11.66 9.84
CA ASP A 66 8.39 -12.60 8.75
C ASP A 66 9.72 -12.73 7.99
N ASP A 67 10.05 -13.95 7.52
CA ASP A 67 11.20 -14.22 6.65
C ASP A 67 11.05 -13.55 5.27
N SER A 68 10.05 -12.66 5.14
CA SER A 68 9.83 -11.81 4.00
C SER A 68 11.06 -10.96 3.72
N PHE A 69 11.31 -10.67 2.49
CA PHE A 69 12.48 -10.00 1.96
C PHE A 69 12.91 -8.77 2.79
N SER A 70 13.77 -8.99 3.80
CA SER A 70 14.41 -7.92 4.56
C SER A 70 15.60 -7.38 3.78
N GLY A 71 15.44 -6.25 3.09
CA GLY A 71 16.52 -5.65 2.32
C GLY A 71 16.13 -4.34 1.68
N ALA A 72 17.08 -3.71 0.99
CA ALA A 72 16.83 -2.53 0.19
C ALA A 72 16.83 -2.91 -1.30
N VAL A 73 16.04 -2.24 -2.10
CA VAL A 73 16.04 -2.38 -3.56
C VAL A 73 16.44 -1.08 -4.22
N GLY A 74 17.26 -1.19 -5.28
CA GLY A 74 17.58 -0.10 -6.18
C GLY A 74 17.09 -0.44 -7.59
N ALA A 75 16.26 0.40 -8.19
CA ALA A 75 15.70 0.15 -9.50
C ALA A 75 15.68 1.39 -10.40
N VAL A 76 15.74 1.14 -11.68
CA VAL A 76 15.40 2.11 -12.71
C VAL A 76 13.96 1.82 -13.15
N ARG A 77 13.10 2.83 -13.03
CA ARG A 77 11.69 2.77 -13.40
C ARG A 77 11.44 3.49 -14.71
N LEU A 78 10.82 2.79 -15.66
CA LEU A 78 10.17 3.40 -16.80
C LEU A 78 8.69 3.65 -16.45
N GLN A 79 8.31 4.91 -16.28
CA GLN A 79 7.01 5.30 -15.74
C GLN A 79 6.07 5.87 -16.81
N ASP A 80 4.75 5.78 -16.54
CA ASP A 80 3.67 6.44 -17.29
C ASP A 80 3.61 6.07 -18.79
N ARG A 81 3.89 4.82 -19.13
CA ARG A 81 3.57 4.32 -20.46
C ARG A 81 2.05 4.21 -20.58
N GLN A 82 1.47 5.00 -21.47
CA GLN A 82 0.04 4.99 -21.75
C GLN A 82 -0.28 4.13 -22.95
N TRP A 83 -1.25 3.22 -22.77
CA TRP A 83 -1.84 2.43 -23.83
C TRP A 83 -3.36 2.53 -23.71
N GLY A 84 -3.96 3.49 -24.42
CA GLY A 84 -5.35 3.87 -24.22
C GLY A 84 -5.61 4.41 -22.82
N LYS A 85 -6.50 3.77 -22.08
CA LYS A 85 -6.79 4.10 -20.67
C LYS A 85 -5.86 3.42 -19.66
N TRP A 86 -5.01 2.52 -20.11
CA TRP A 86 -4.06 1.80 -19.27
C TRP A 86 -2.80 2.63 -19.08
N LYS A 87 -2.30 2.61 -17.85
CA LYS A 87 -0.98 3.16 -17.49
C LYS A 87 -0.11 2.00 -17.04
N ALA A 88 1.10 1.93 -17.57
CA ALA A 88 2.05 0.89 -17.25
C ALA A 88 3.35 1.50 -16.75
N ASP A 89 3.88 0.93 -15.67
CA ASP A 89 5.20 1.20 -15.13
C ASP A 89 6.00 -0.11 -15.16
N PHE A 90 7.29 -0.01 -15.43
CA PHE A 90 8.19 -1.15 -15.44
C PHE A 90 9.45 -0.81 -14.65
N ASP A 91 9.83 -1.67 -13.72
CA ASP A 91 11.03 -1.57 -12.90
C ASP A 91 11.99 -2.71 -13.25
N ALA A 92 13.26 -2.40 -13.29
CA ALA A 92 14.35 -3.37 -13.32
C ALA A 92 15.44 -2.91 -12.36
N GLY A 93 15.94 -3.80 -11.51
CA GLY A 93 16.85 -3.42 -10.47
C GLY A 93 17.52 -4.58 -9.76
N LEU A 94 18.13 -4.24 -8.64
CA LEU A 94 18.83 -5.17 -7.77
C LEU A 94 18.31 -5.01 -6.34
N ALA A 95 18.00 -6.12 -5.74
CA ALA A 95 17.80 -6.19 -4.31
C ALA A 95 19.16 -6.32 -3.62
N ILE A 96 19.38 -5.48 -2.60
CA ILE A 96 20.63 -5.35 -1.88
C ILE A 96 20.61 -6.37 -0.72
N LYS A 97 20.81 -7.63 -1.07
CA LYS A 97 21.07 -8.74 -0.14
C LYS A 97 22.30 -9.50 -0.62
N LEU A 98 22.83 -10.39 0.16
CA LEU A 98 23.99 -11.21 -0.24
C LEU A 98 23.55 -12.67 -0.48
N PRO A 99 23.67 -13.18 -1.72
CA PRO A 99 24.14 -12.51 -2.94
C PRO A 99 23.15 -11.47 -3.47
N LEU A 100 23.60 -10.51 -4.29
CA LEU A 100 22.74 -9.54 -4.96
C LEU A 100 21.68 -10.26 -5.78
N ASP A 101 20.43 -9.83 -5.67
CA ASP A 101 19.29 -10.47 -6.28
C ASP A 101 18.67 -9.56 -7.37
N PRO A 102 18.84 -9.90 -8.65
CA PRO A 102 18.21 -9.15 -9.73
C PRO A 102 16.68 -9.38 -9.73
N PHE A 103 15.94 -8.28 -9.95
CA PHE A 103 14.51 -8.32 -10.05
C PHE A 103 13.95 -7.49 -11.19
N THR A 104 12.75 -7.83 -11.59
CA THR A 104 11.91 -7.05 -12.50
C THR A 104 10.48 -6.98 -11.97
N ARG A 105 9.82 -5.83 -12.21
CA ARG A 105 8.43 -5.62 -11.81
C ARG A 105 7.69 -4.83 -12.88
N ALA A 106 6.52 -5.28 -13.23
CA ALA A 106 5.61 -4.60 -14.15
C ALA A 106 4.29 -4.30 -13.41
N ASN A 107 3.86 -3.07 -13.49
CA ASN A 107 2.60 -2.61 -12.89
C ASN A 107 1.74 -1.99 -13.97
N VAL A 108 0.51 -2.48 -14.12
CA VAL A 108 -0.48 -1.95 -15.05
C VAL A 108 -1.70 -1.52 -14.27
N ASN A 109 -2.17 -0.31 -14.50
CA ASN A 109 -3.35 0.20 -13.82
C ASN A 109 -4.28 0.95 -14.78
N ARG A 110 -5.56 0.92 -14.44
CA ARG A 110 -6.61 1.59 -15.17
C ARG A 110 -7.62 2.18 -14.19
N VAL A 111 -8.02 3.41 -14.45
CA VAL A 111 -9.08 4.10 -13.70
C VAL A 111 -10.21 4.43 -14.67
N ASP A 112 -11.42 3.97 -14.35
CA ASP A 112 -12.62 4.25 -15.11
C ASP A 112 -13.68 4.91 -14.22
N LYS A 113 -14.24 6.02 -14.73
CA LYS A 113 -15.43 6.64 -14.15
C LYS A 113 -16.66 5.90 -14.65
N ILE A 114 -17.35 5.15 -13.77
CA ILE A 114 -18.55 4.39 -14.13
C ILE A 114 -19.78 5.30 -14.15
N SER A 115 -19.87 6.19 -13.15
CA SER A 115 -20.99 7.13 -13.04
C SER A 115 -20.53 8.43 -12.37
N ARG A 116 -21.48 9.33 -12.08
CA ARG A 116 -21.19 10.60 -11.38
C ARG A 116 -20.53 10.38 -10.00
N HIS A 117 -20.87 9.27 -9.33
CA HIS A 117 -20.47 8.99 -7.96
C HIS A 117 -19.46 7.84 -7.86
N TRP A 118 -19.41 6.98 -8.88
CA TRP A 118 -18.60 5.76 -8.86
C TRP A 118 -17.41 5.83 -9.78
N THR A 119 -16.25 5.50 -9.24
CA THR A 119 -14.99 5.31 -9.96
C THR A 119 -14.43 3.95 -9.63
N THR A 120 -13.90 3.23 -10.62
CA THR A 120 -13.17 1.99 -10.41
C THR A 120 -11.69 2.16 -10.70
N ARG A 121 -10.88 1.38 -10.01
CA ARG A 121 -9.47 1.21 -10.32
C ARG A 121 -9.13 -0.27 -10.34
N ILE A 122 -8.55 -0.71 -11.43
CA ILE A 122 -7.97 -2.05 -11.59
C ILE A 122 -6.46 -1.87 -11.60
N LYS A 123 -5.76 -2.67 -10.79
CA LYS A 123 -4.30 -2.75 -10.76
C LYS A 123 -3.91 -4.22 -10.95
N GLN A 124 -2.95 -4.46 -11.83
CA GLN A 124 -2.25 -5.72 -11.96
C GLN A 124 -0.77 -5.46 -11.79
N GLU A 125 -0.13 -6.20 -10.91
CA GLU A 125 1.30 -6.21 -10.71
C GLU A 125 1.83 -7.62 -10.92
N ILE A 126 2.97 -7.73 -11.58
CA ILE A 126 3.70 -8.97 -11.78
C ILE A 126 5.15 -8.66 -11.48
N PHE A 127 5.78 -9.48 -10.69
CA PHE A 127 7.18 -9.32 -10.32
C PHE A 127 7.91 -10.66 -10.35
N TYR A 128 9.21 -10.57 -10.51
CA TYR A 128 10.11 -11.72 -10.49
C TYR A 128 11.40 -11.30 -9.79
N TYR A 129 11.77 -12.04 -8.78
CA TYR A 129 13.05 -12.00 -8.12
C TYR A 129 13.78 -13.32 -8.35
N HIS A 130 15.07 -13.26 -8.57
CA HIS A 130 15.82 -14.47 -8.91
C HIS A 130 15.81 -15.49 -7.77
N SER A 131 15.80 -15.05 -6.52
CA SER A 131 15.82 -15.93 -5.34
C SER A 131 14.45 -16.44 -4.92
N GLU A 132 13.41 -15.63 -5.08
CA GLU A 132 12.04 -15.91 -4.55
C GLU A 132 11.06 -16.38 -5.65
N GLY A 133 11.46 -16.25 -6.92
CA GLY A 133 10.59 -16.63 -8.04
C GLY A 133 9.57 -15.55 -8.44
N PRO A 134 8.55 -15.93 -9.20
CA PRO A 134 7.50 -15.03 -9.65
C PRO A 134 6.43 -14.78 -8.59
N GLY A 135 5.87 -13.57 -8.63
CA GLY A 135 4.70 -13.21 -7.86
C GLY A 135 3.74 -12.35 -8.68
N SER A 136 2.49 -12.32 -8.29
CA SER A 136 1.47 -11.49 -8.92
C SER A 136 0.47 -10.95 -7.90
N LEU A 137 0.02 -9.71 -8.13
CA LEU A 137 -1.00 -9.04 -7.32
C LEU A 137 -2.04 -8.40 -8.24
N THR A 138 -3.28 -8.76 -8.05
CA THR A 138 -4.44 -8.16 -8.73
C THR A 138 -5.29 -7.42 -7.71
N SER A 139 -5.65 -6.16 -7.97
CA SER A 139 -6.55 -5.40 -7.11
C SER A 139 -7.66 -4.73 -7.92
N LEU A 140 -8.89 -4.87 -7.44
CA LEU A 140 -10.08 -4.21 -7.95
C LEU A 140 -10.67 -3.33 -6.86
N ASN A 141 -10.72 -2.02 -7.11
CA ASN A 141 -11.22 -1.05 -6.17
C ASN A 141 -12.39 -0.27 -6.75
N PHE A 142 -13.45 -0.10 -5.96
CA PHE A 142 -14.59 0.75 -6.25
C PHE A 142 -14.61 1.91 -5.26
N TYR A 143 -14.72 3.12 -5.76
CA TYR A 143 -14.79 4.33 -4.94
C TYR A 143 -16.13 4.99 -5.16
N PHE A 144 -16.83 5.27 -4.07
CA PHE A 144 -18.07 6.03 -4.07
C PHE A 144 -17.86 7.37 -3.34
N ALA A 145 -18.14 8.47 -4.02
CA ALA A 145 -18.09 9.81 -3.44
C ALA A 145 -19.40 10.53 -3.69
N THR A 146 -19.94 11.16 -2.66
CA THR A 146 -21.12 12.03 -2.81
C THR A 146 -20.67 13.41 -3.34
N PRO A 147 -21.36 14.02 -4.33
CA PRO A 147 -20.98 15.34 -4.85
C PRO A 147 -21.08 16.46 -3.82
N GLU A 148 -21.92 16.27 -2.81
CA GLU A 148 -22.22 17.27 -1.78
C GLU A 148 -21.24 17.24 -0.62
N ALA A 149 -20.52 16.13 -0.46
CA ALA A 149 -19.53 15.92 0.59
C ALA A 149 -18.22 15.43 -0.05
N ASP A 150 -17.41 16.35 -0.56
CA ASP A 150 -16.01 16.05 -1.01
C ASP A 150 -15.13 15.50 0.12
N THR A 151 -15.68 15.32 1.30
CA THR A 151 -15.00 14.93 2.54
C THR A 151 -15.08 13.45 2.83
N THR A 152 -16.14 12.75 2.37
CA THR A 152 -16.37 11.34 2.71
C THR A 152 -16.37 10.46 1.46
N ILE A 153 -15.56 9.41 1.49
CA ILE A 153 -15.43 8.45 0.38
C ILE A 153 -15.51 7.03 0.93
N LEU A 154 -16.38 6.22 0.34
CA LEU A 154 -16.41 4.77 0.54
C LEU A 154 -15.52 4.10 -0.51
N LYS A 155 -14.61 3.23 -0.08
CA LYS A 155 -13.82 2.34 -0.92
C LYS A 155 -14.20 0.89 -0.62
N LEU A 156 -14.52 0.12 -1.65
CA LEU A 156 -14.65 -1.32 -1.59
C LEU A 156 -13.52 -1.92 -2.42
N SER A 157 -12.75 -2.84 -1.85
CA SER A 157 -11.61 -3.47 -2.51
C SER A 157 -11.69 -4.99 -2.45
N SER A 158 -11.19 -5.60 -3.51
CA SER A 158 -10.94 -7.03 -3.60
C SER A 158 -9.57 -7.20 -4.22
N SER A 159 -8.67 -7.87 -3.51
CA SER A 159 -7.31 -8.14 -3.94
C SER A 159 -7.01 -9.62 -3.88
N ALA A 160 -6.18 -10.10 -4.81
CA ALA A 160 -5.68 -11.47 -4.84
C ALA A 160 -4.18 -11.45 -5.16
N GLN A 161 -3.40 -12.20 -4.41
CA GLN A 161 -1.96 -12.36 -4.57
C GLN A 161 -1.60 -13.82 -4.75
N PHE A 162 -0.61 -14.07 -5.58
CA PHE A 162 0.06 -15.36 -5.71
C PHE A 162 1.55 -15.17 -5.55
N LEU A 163 2.16 -15.95 -4.69
CA LEU A 163 3.61 -16.07 -4.53
C LEU A 163 4.01 -17.52 -4.87
N ASP A 164 5.04 -17.68 -5.70
CA ASP A 164 5.48 -19.00 -6.18
C ASP A 164 6.10 -19.81 -5.04
N ASP A 165 6.85 -19.17 -4.16
CA ASP A 165 7.51 -19.83 -3.02
C ASP A 165 6.49 -20.49 -2.07
N ASP A 166 5.39 -19.81 -1.80
CA ASP A 166 4.31 -20.34 -0.94
C ASP A 166 3.36 -21.28 -1.68
N ASP A 167 3.37 -21.25 -3.02
CA ASP A 167 2.39 -21.95 -3.89
C ASP A 167 0.95 -21.74 -3.40
N ASN A 168 0.66 -20.51 -2.94
CA ASN A 168 -0.60 -20.13 -2.29
C ASN A 168 -1.23 -18.90 -2.95
N TRP A 169 -2.57 -18.87 -3.03
CA TRP A 169 -3.34 -17.68 -3.33
C TRP A 169 -3.86 -17.07 -2.03
N GLU A 170 -3.55 -15.82 -1.82
CA GLU A 170 -4.12 -15.00 -0.77
C GLU A 170 -5.20 -14.08 -1.33
N PHE A 171 -6.27 -13.89 -0.58
CA PHE A 171 -7.39 -13.03 -0.95
C PHE A 171 -7.69 -12.04 0.19
N VAL A 172 -7.92 -10.78 -0.16
CA VAL A 172 -8.37 -9.76 0.79
C VAL A 172 -9.58 -9.02 0.24
N TYR A 173 -10.62 -8.95 1.05
CA TYR A 173 -11.81 -8.14 0.79
C TYR A 173 -11.93 -7.09 1.88
N GLN A 174 -12.08 -5.82 1.48
CA GLN A 174 -12.07 -4.72 2.45
C GLN A 174 -13.11 -3.65 2.07
N ALA A 175 -13.77 -3.11 3.09
CA ALA A 175 -14.60 -1.93 3.00
C ALA A 175 -13.99 -0.82 3.87
N GLU A 176 -13.80 0.36 3.30
CA GLU A 176 -13.16 1.49 3.97
C GLU A 176 -13.99 2.76 3.77
N ILE A 177 -14.18 3.53 4.83
CA ILE A 177 -14.77 4.87 4.77
C ILE A 177 -13.68 5.85 5.18
N PHE A 178 -13.37 6.77 4.30
CA PHE A 178 -12.48 7.90 4.57
C PHE A 178 -13.33 9.13 4.81
N ASP A 179 -13.14 9.77 5.95
CA ASP A 179 -13.85 10.98 6.34
C ASP A 179 -12.85 12.08 6.72
N ARG A 180 -12.79 13.10 5.88
CA ARG A 180 -11.92 14.25 6.11
C ARG A 180 -12.68 15.32 6.88
N VAL A 181 -12.46 15.37 8.19
CA VAL A 181 -13.13 16.30 9.08
C VAL A 181 -12.70 17.75 8.85
N ASP A 182 -11.39 17.96 8.61
CA ASP A 182 -10.80 19.26 8.33
C ASP A 182 -9.50 19.14 7.50
N GLN A 183 -8.72 20.20 7.43
CA GLN A 183 -7.47 20.24 6.65
C GLN A 183 -6.35 19.38 7.27
N ASP A 184 -6.43 19.12 8.58
CA ASP A 184 -5.38 18.46 9.35
C ASP A 184 -5.79 17.06 9.82
N ASN A 185 -7.07 16.70 9.75
CA ASN A 185 -7.63 15.48 10.30
C ASN A 185 -8.38 14.64 9.28
N LEU A 186 -8.01 13.37 9.18
CA LEU A 186 -8.67 12.34 8.39
C LEU A 186 -8.96 11.13 9.28
N PHE A 187 -10.20 10.66 9.29
CA PHE A 187 -10.57 9.36 9.83
C PHE A 187 -10.71 8.33 8.71
N GLN A 188 -10.29 7.12 8.99
CA GLN A 188 -10.48 5.95 8.12
C GLN A 188 -11.05 4.83 8.97
N TYR A 189 -12.22 4.37 8.62
CA TYR A 189 -12.89 3.21 9.21
C TYR A 189 -12.69 2.04 8.26
N SER A 190 -12.19 0.91 8.74
CA SER A 190 -11.90 -0.27 7.93
C SER A 190 -12.56 -1.51 8.52
N LEU A 191 -13.09 -2.32 7.64
CA LEU A 191 -13.55 -3.68 7.88
C LEU A 191 -12.98 -4.56 6.79
N GLY A 192 -12.37 -5.70 7.14
CA GLY A 192 -11.79 -6.58 6.15
C GLY A 192 -11.79 -8.05 6.56
N ILE A 193 -11.54 -8.88 5.56
CA ILE A 193 -11.41 -10.33 5.68
C ILE A 193 -10.27 -10.76 4.78
N SER A 194 -9.36 -11.60 5.29
CA SER A 194 -8.35 -12.31 4.52
C SER A 194 -8.65 -13.81 4.47
N ALA A 195 -8.22 -14.45 3.39
CA ALA A 195 -8.39 -15.88 3.18
C ALA A 195 -7.23 -16.43 2.35
N ASP A 196 -6.85 -17.66 2.62
CA ASP A 196 -5.83 -18.41 1.90
C ASP A 196 -6.47 -19.57 1.14
N SER A 197 -5.84 -19.98 0.02
CA SER A 197 -6.30 -21.11 -0.78
C SER A 197 -5.80 -22.46 -0.25
N ARG A 198 -4.74 -22.49 0.55
CA ARG A 198 -4.10 -23.71 1.04
C ARG A 198 -4.10 -23.81 2.57
N PRO A 199 -4.17 -25.07 3.10
CA PRO A 199 -4.36 -26.36 2.41
C PRO A 199 -5.75 -26.53 1.81
N SER A 200 -6.68 -25.68 2.14
CA SER A 200 -8.04 -25.55 1.59
C SER A 200 -8.48 -24.09 1.79
N TYR A 201 -9.34 -23.58 0.91
CA TYR A 201 -9.85 -22.22 1.05
C TYR A 201 -10.45 -22.01 2.45
N SER A 202 -9.83 -21.11 3.21
CA SER A 202 -10.23 -20.77 4.58
C SER A 202 -10.00 -19.30 4.86
N VAL A 203 -10.85 -18.72 5.70
CA VAL A 203 -10.65 -17.37 6.23
C VAL A 203 -9.54 -17.44 7.27
N THR A 204 -8.48 -16.63 7.10
CA THR A 204 -7.33 -16.57 8.01
C THR A 204 -7.48 -15.48 9.05
N ASN A 205 -8.06 -14.34 8.67
CA ASN A 205 -8.32 -13.24 9.59
C ASN A 205 -9.56 -12.44 9.17
N SER A 206 -10.15 -11.77 10.14
CA SER A 206 -11.08 -10.65 9.91
C SER A 206 -10.78 -9.54 10.89
N TRP A 207 -10.92 -8.27 10.48
CA TRP A 207 -10.56 -7.13 11.32
C TRP A 207 -11.51 -5.97 11.20
N VAL A 208 -11.54 -5.17 12.26
CA VAL A 208 -12.17 -3.86 12.32
C VAL A 208 -11.16 -2.87 12.87
N SER A 209 -10.99 -1.74 12.21
CA SER A 209 -10.09 -0.69 12.70
C SER A 209 -10.63 0.71 12.44
N VAL A 210 -10.15 1.66 13.24
CA VAL A 210 -10.39 3.09 13.07
C VAL A 210 -9.06 3.80 13.10
N SER A 211 -8.65 4.40 12.00
CA SER A 211 -7.41 5.18 11.94
C SER A 211 -7.73 6.67 11.97
N TRP A 212 -7.12 7.39 12.90
CA TRP A 212 -7.08 8.84 12.92
C TRP A 212 -5.71 9.30 12.44
N LYS A 213 -5.68 9.96 11.26
CA LYS A 213 -4.48 10.56 10.70
C LYS A 213 -4.51 12.07 10.90
N HIS A 214 -3.46 12.58 11.51
CA HIS A 214 -3.30 14.00 11.85
C HIS A 214 -2.02 14.57 11.25
N ARG A 215 -2.11 15.80 10.71
CA ARG A 215 -0.97 16.58 10.25
C ARG A 215 -0.35 17.28 11.46
N LEU A 216 0.81 16.77 11.94
CA LEU A 216 1.50 17.32 13.10
C LEU A 216 2.21 18.64 12.80
N TYR A 217 2.86 18.73 11.62
CA TYR A 217 3.63 19.92 11.29
C TYR A 217 3.72 20.12 9.78
N LYS A 218 3.22 21.26 9.29
CA LYS A 218 3.20 21.64 7.88
C LYS A 218 2.69 20.47 7.00
N ASP A 219 3.21 20.35 5.77
CA ASP A 219 2.79 19.33 4.82
C ASP A 219 3.77 18.14 4.74
N TRP A 220 4.63 17.97 5.74
CA TRP A 220 5.66 16.93 5.69
C TRP A 220 5.71 15.99 6.91
N LEU A 221 5.04 16.29 8.03
CA LEU A 221 5.01 15.42 9.20
C LEU A 221 3.57 15.07 9.57
N TYR A 222 3.27 13.78 9.55
CA TYR A 222 1.97 13.22 9.86
C TYR A 222 2.11 12.15 10.93
N MET A 223 1.06 11.98 11.72
CA MET A 223 0.90 10.90 12.69
C MET A 223 -0.43 10.20 12.42
N SER A 224 -0.47 8.88 12.57
CA SER A 224 -1.72 8.13 12.61
C SER A 224 -1.78 7.29 13.87
N VAL A 225 -2.97 7.17 14.45
CA VAL A 225 -3.28 6.28 15.57
C VAL A 225 -4.41 5.36 15.13
N THR A 226 -4.19 4.05 15.19
CA THR A 226 -5.14 3.06 14.66
C THR A 226 -5.40 1.99 15.72
N PRO A 227 -6.41 2.16 16.59
CA PRO A 227 -6.98 1.05 17.35
C PRO A 227 -7.61 0.02 16.41
N GLU A 228 -7.42 -1.27 16.70
CA GLU A 228 -7.90 -2.37 15.87
C GLU A 228 -8.34 -3.57 16.70
N PHE A 229 -9.21 -4.38 16.13
CA PHE A 229 -9.60 -5.69 16.64
C PHE A 229 -9.43 -6.70 15.52
N ASP A 230 -8.57 -7.69 15.74
CA ASP A 230 -8.33 -8.81 14.85
C ASP A 230 -8.99 -10.08 15.37
N PHE A 231 -9.38 -10.95 14.44
CA PHE A 231 -10.00 -12.26 14.69
C PHE A 231 -9.30 -13.28 13.80
N GLN A 232 -8.09 -13.69 14.20
CA GLN A 232 -7.23 -14.61 13.47
C GLN A 232 -7.61 -16.06 13.75
N ASP A 233 -7.52 -16.94 12.75
CA ASP A 233 -7.75 -18.38 12.86
C ASP A 233 -6.76 -19.04 13.83
N GLU A 234 -5.50 -18.59 13.85
CA GLU A 234 -4.47 -19.03 14.78
C GLU A 234 -4.92 -18.93 16.24
N PHE A 235 -5.72 -17.92 16.58
CA PHE A 235 -6.28 -17.73 17.91
C PHE A 235 -7.74 -18.21 18.02
N ASN A 236 -8.18 -19.10 17.10
CA ASN A 236 -9.56 -19.60 17.03
C ASN A 236 -10.58 -18.45 16.94
N TYR A 237 -10.27 -17.42 16.16
CA TYR A 237 -11.08 -16.21 15.95
C TYR A 237 -11.44 -15.47 17.24
N LYS A 238 -10.66 -15.64 18.29
CA LYS A 238 -10.83 -14.87 19.53
C LYS A 238 -10.33 -13.47 19.31
N ILE A 239 -11.05 -12.50 19.85
CA ILE A 239 -10.70 -11.09 19.77
C ILE A 239 -9.24 -10.84 20.22
N ASN A 240 -8.49 -10.16 19.36
CA ASN A 240 -7.11 -9.72 19.60
C ASN A 240 -7.06 -8.19 19.44
N PRO A 241 -7.24 -7.42 20.53
CA PRO A 241 -7.17 -5.96 20.46
C PRO A 241 -5.75 -5.50 20.23
N GLY A 242 -5.59 -4.49 19.38
CA GLY A 242 -4.32 -3.89 19.04
C GLY A 242 -4.40 -2.38 18.88
N ILE A 243 -3.24 -1.75 18.81
CA ILE A 243 -3.06 -0.36 18.48
C ILE A 243 -1.79 -0.19 17.64
N MET A 244 -1.92 0.48 16.51
CA MET A 244 -0.80 0.86 15.65
C MET A 244 -0.63 2.39 15.68
N LEU A 245 0.62 2.83 15.78
CA LEU A 245 1.01 4.21 15.54
C LEU A 245 1.78 4.27 14.23
N GLU A 246 1.58 5.32 13.43
CA GLU A 246 2.42 5.59 12.26
C GLU A 246 2.91 7.04 12.33
N PHE A 247 4.22 7.24 12.18
CA PHE A 247 4.81 8.54 11.92
C PHE A 247 5.31 8.55 10.47
N GLU A 248 4.83 9.50 9.68
CA GLU A 248 5.22 9.65 8.27
C GLU A 248 5.88 11.02 8.07
N LEU A 249 7.15 11.00 7.62
CA LEU A 249 7.83 12.17 7.09
C LEU A 249 7.80 12.10 5.56
N PHE A 250 7.34 13.17 4.92
CA PHE A 250 7.18 13.20 3.48
C PHE A 250 7.69 14.53 2.89
N PHE A 251 8.84 14.47 2.25
CA PHE A 251 9.48 15.61 1.61
C PHE A 251 9.36 15.51 0.09
N THR A 252 9.01 16.62 -0.57
CA THR A 252 8.98 16.72 -2.02
C THR A 252 9.83 17.89 -2.49
N ALA A 253 10.33 17.80 -3.73
CA ALA A 253 11.14 18.87 -4.33
C ALA A 253 10.35 20.17 -4.57
N GLU A 254 9.03 20.12 -4.67
CA GLU A 254 8.16 21.26 -5.04
C GLU A 254 7.30 21.80 -3.89
N GLY A 255 7.52 21.33 -2.66
CA GLY A 255 6.70 21.75 -1.49
C GLY A 255 5.33 21.07 -1.44
N GLY A 256 4.64 21.33 -0.32
CA GLY A 256 3.42 20.69 0.17
C GLY A 256 2.49 19.96 -0.78
N ILE A 257 2.50 18.64 -0.65
CA ILE A 257 1.49 17.79 -1.26
C ILE A 257 0.54 17.37 -0.16
N ASP A 258 -0.74 17.74 -0.25
CA ASP A 258 -1.77 17.27 0.69
C ASP A 258 -1.87 15.74 0.66
N ARG A 259 -1.21 15.10 1.62
CA ARG A 259 -1.14 13.64 1.78
C ARG A 259 -2.44 13.04 2.31
N LEU A 260 -3.24 13.83 3.02
CA LEU A 260 -4.53 13.40 3.54
C LEU A 260 -5.54 13.18 2.40
N ALA A 261 -5.43 13.97 1.31
CA ALA A 261 -6.31 13.85 0.13
C ALA A 261 -5.82 12.88 -0.95
N ARG A 262 -4.58 12.37 -0.88
CA ARG A 262 -3.95 11.65 -2.01
C ARG A 262 -4.19 10.15 -2.08
N LYS A 263 -4.64 9.51 -1.02
CA LYS A 263 -4.87 8.04 -1.03
C LYS A 263 -6.05 7.62 -1.92
N ILE A 264 -6.86 8.57 -2.38
CA ILE A 264 -8.10 8.28 -3.09
C ILE A 264 -8.04 8.94 -4.48
N PRO A 265 -8.27 8.21 -5.59
CA PRO A 265 -8.46 8.84 -6.87
C PRO A 265 -9.66 9.78 -6.75
N LYS A 266 -9.43 11.11 -6.81
CA LYS A 266 -10.53 12.08 -6.85
C LYS A 266 -11.38 11.70 -8.05
N PRO A 267 -12.68 11.43 -7.88
CA PRO A 267 -13.57 11.37 -9.02
C PRO A 267 -13.49 12.75 -9.68
N THR A 268 -12.94 12.80 -10.89
CA THR A 268 -12.97 14.01 -11.71
C THR A 268 -14.42 14.22 -12.12
N PHE A 269 -15.10 15.15 -11.45
CA PHE A 269 -16.44 15.61 -11.81
C PHE A 269 -16.39 16.53 -13.03
#